data_724ac7e4e98512a1df89c6f682236891
#
_entry.id   724ac7e4e98512a1df89c6f682236891
#
_cell.length_a   1.000
_cell.length_b   1.000
_cell.length_c   1.000
_cell.angle_alpha   90.00
_cell.angle_beta   90.00
_cell.angle_gamma   90.00
#
_symmetry.space_group_name_H-M   'P 1'
#
loop_
_entity.id
_entity.type
_entity.pdbx_description
1 polymer ?
#
loop_
_entity_poly.entity_id
_entity_poly.type
_entity_poly.pdbx_seq_one_letter_code
_entity_poly.pdbx_strand_id
1 'polypeptide(L)'
;MRVRAMVPLRPLREREGRMPLETPFHSRTAELNQARRWRNWSGFFIADSYFPAHDLEYHAVRFSAALFDITPMCKYRLTGPDAAKLVDRVITRRADRIKPMKVIYTPWCDETGRVLDDGTVALLSDGSYFWTAAEPQHGWLDAASEGLNVTIEDQTETICGLSLQGPRSREVLSAAVGRDMSDLGFFGRADVTIGGVAVGVSRTGYSGDLGYELFMPFGTALPVWDALIAAGEAHTLRVAGMEALDVARLEAGLIMAGVDYFSSRTAHHPSQAVSPYEIGFDRLVDLDKPSFIGKRALMDEVAAGGPPDRLVGLELDLNVFENAYLDLGYPIQHPLRAWRKVIPLTRKGDTIGRATSGTFSPLLKRSIALGRLPAKHAVPGTIVGLEWAIEETRHEIPATVVPLPFLDLPRKRS
;
A
#
# COMPACT_ATOMS: atom_id res chain seq x y z
N MET A 1 -1.13 26.50 31.60
CA MET A 1 -1.19 25.35 30.67
C MET A 1 0.13 24.61 30.79
N ARG A 2 0.16 23.46 31.45
CA ARG A 2 1.37 22.63 31.54
C ARG A 2 1.42 21.75 30.28
N VAL A 3 2.39 22.01 29.41
CA VAL A 3 2.76 21.10 28.33
C VAL A 3 3.23 19.82 29.00
N ARG A 4 2.43 18.75 28.98
CA ARG A 4 2.89 17.40 29.32
C ARG A 4 3.96 17.04 28.32
N ALA A 5 5.14 16.70 28.83
CA ALA A 5 6.21 16.14 27.99
C ALA A 5 5.64 15.01 27.15
N MET A 6 5.83 15.09 25.84
CA MET A 6 5.51 13.98 24.92
C MET A 6 6.12 12.71 25.48
N VAL A 7 5.29 11.71 25.75
CA VAL A 7 5.77 10.35 26.03
C VAL A 7 6.55 9.95 24.81
N PRO A 8 7.83 9.61 24.93
CA PRO A 8 8.60 9.19 23.77
C PRO A 8 7.94 7.93 23.22
N LEU A 9 7.46 8.01 22.00
CA LEU A 9 7.05 6.85 21.23
C LEU A 9 8.19 5.85 21.29
N ARG A 10 7.91 4.58 21.62
CA ARG A 10 8.89 3.51 21.43
C ARG A 10 9.32 3.55 19.96
N PRO A 11 10.53 3.99 19.66
CA PRO A 11 10.92 4.21 18.28
C PRO A 11 10.98 2.88 17.55
N LEU A 12 10.68 2.89 16.26
CA LEU A 12 10.97 1.79 15.32
C LEU A 12 12.39 1.19 15.54
N ARG A 13 13.34 2.00 15.99
CA ARG A 13 14.71 1.61 16.38
C ARG A 13 14.80 0.54 17.48
N GLU A 14 13.81 0.39 18.35
CA GLU A 14 13.83 -0.73 19.32
C GLU A 14 13.54 -2.08 18.66
N ARG A 15 12.97 -2.10 17.44
CA ARG A 15 12.79 -3.33 16.63
C ARG A 15 13.95 -3.56 15.66
N GLU A 16 14.68 -2.53 15.25
CA GLU A 16 15.80 -2.62 14.29
C GLU A 16 16.98 -3.48 14.79
N GLY A 17 17.09 -3.75 16.06
CA GLY A 17 18.13 -4.61 16.67
C GLY A 17 17.65 -5.99 17.09
N ARG A 18 16.37 -6.34 16.95
CA ARG A 18 15.82 -7.66 17.26
C ARG A 18 15.68 -8.49 16.00
N MET A 19 15.87 -9.82 16.11
CA MET A 19 15.52 -10.73 15.04
C MET A 19 14.03 -10.57 14.72
N PRO A 20 13.65 -10.48 13.42
CA PRO A 20 12.24 -10.44 13.03
C PRO A 20 11.47 -11.62 13.59
N LEU A 21 10.21 -11.41 13.94
CA LEU A 21 9.29 -12.43 14.41
C LEU A 21 8.75 -13.27 13.25
N GLU A 22 8.44 -14.50 13.52
CA GLU A 22 7.65 -15.33 12.62
C GLU A 22 6.19 -14.90 12.67
N THR A 23 5.52 -14.87 11.50
CA THR A 23 4.06 -14.69 11.48
C THR A 23 3.37 -16.00 11.93
N PRO A 24 2.09 -15.96 12.31
CA PRO A 24 1.35 -17.19 12.62
C PRO A 24 1.26 -18.18 11.45
N PHE A 25 1.53 -17.72 10.22
CA PHE A 25 1.54 -18.55 9.01
C PHE A 25 2.92 -19.13 8.70
N HIS A 26 3.96 -18.77 9.45
CA HIS A 26 5.36 -19.08 9.10
C HIS A 26 5.61 -20.59 8.91
N SER A 27 5.03 -21.44 9.75
CA SER A 27 5.17 -22.90 9.60
C SER A 27 4.66 -23.42 8.25
N ARG A 28 3.66 -22.78 7.64
CA ARG A 28 3.16 -23.12 6.29
C ARG A 28 3.95 -22.43 5.20
N THR A 29 4.24 -21.15 5.38
CA THR A 29 4.93 -20.34 4.38
C THR A 29 6.40 -20.76 4.23
N ALA A 30 7.07 -21.19 5.31
CA ALA A 30 8.45 -21.66 5.26
C ALA A 30 8.61 -22.95 4.44
N GLU A 31 7.68 -23.91 4.60
CA GLU A 31 7.67 -25.15 3.84
C GLU A 31 7.48 -24.91 2.33
N LEU A 32 6.68 -23.92 1.97
CA LEU A 32 6.36 -23.57 0.58
C LEU A 32 7.44 -22.69 -0.08
N ASN A 33 8.30 -22.02 0.71
CA ASN A 33 9.27 -21.06 0.20
C ASN A 33 10.51 -21.75 -0.39
N GLN A 34 10.43 -22.20 -1.63
CA GLN A 34 11.54 -22.79 -2.39
C GLN A 34 12.67 -21.80 -2.65
N ALA A 35 12.34 -20.52 -2.82
CA ALA A 35 13.33 -19.46 -3.05
C ALA A 35 14.16 -19.15 -1.80
N ARG A 36 13.66 -19.48 -0.63
CA ARG A 36 14.25 -19.17 0.68
C ARG A 36 14.60 -17.68 0.85
N ARG A 37 13.81 -16.79 0.19
CA ARG A 37 13.98 -15.36 0.25
C ARG A 37 12.94 -14.75 1.16
N TRP A 38 13.46 -14.05 2.18
CA TRP A 38 12.66 -13.41 3.21
C TRP A 38 13.08 -11.95 3.35
N ARG A 39 12.13 -11.09 3.66
CA ARG A 39 12.39 -9.72 4.09
C ARG A 39 11.89 -9.48 5.51
N ASN A 40 12.47 -8.48 6.15
CA ASN A 40 11.88 -7.89 7.33
C ASN A 40 10.86 -6.83 6.89
N TRP A 41 9.59 -7.04 7.24
CA TRP A 41 8.55 -6.03 7.10
C TRP A 41 7.95 -5.75 8.48
N SER A 42 8.17 -4.53 9.00
CA SER A 42 7.69 -4.07 10.33
C SER A 42 7.95 -5.07 11.47
N GLY A 43 9.13 -5.73 11.43
CA GLY A 43 9.57 -6.65 12.48
C GLY A 43 9.11 -8.09 12.30
N PHE A 44 8.58 -8.48 11.15
CA PHE A 44 8.21 -9.86 10.82
C PHE A 44 8.95 -10.39 9.59
N PHE A 45 9.20 -11.70 9.56
CA PHE A 45 9.65 -12.41 8.37
C PHE A 45 8.51 -12.62 7.40
N ILE A 46 8.62 -12.02 6.21
CA ILE A 46 7.66 -12.19 5.11
C ILE A 46 8.41 -12.70 3.88
N ALA A 47 7.82 -13.61 3.13
CA ALA A 47 8.41 -14.10 1.90
C ALA A 47 8.48 -12.98 0.84
N ASP A 48 9.67 -12.79 0.24
CA ASP A 48 9.84 -11.96 -0.93
C ASP A 48 9.23 -12.62 -2.16
N SER A 49 9.50 -13.91 -2.29
CA SER A 49 8.98 -14.79 -3.33
C SER A 49 9.07 -16.22 -2.81
N TYR A 50 8.11 -17.04 -3.18
CA TYR A 50 8.09 -18.48 -2.88
C TYR A 50 8.85 -19.30 -3.90
N PHE A 51 8.86 -18.86 -5.16
CA PHE A 51 9.55 -19.51 -6.26
C PHE A 51 10.84 -18.76 -6.62
N PRO A 52 11.81 -19.41 -7.29
CA PRO A 52 13.03 -18.75 -7.75
C PRO A 52 12.78 -17.51 -8.60
N ALA A 53 11.71 -17.53 -9.42
CA ALA A 53 11.18 -16.39 -10.15
C ALA A 53 9.75 -16.09 -9.70
N HIS A 54 9.45 -14.81 -9.42
CA HIS A 54 8.12 -14.38 -8.95
C HIS A 54 7.06 -14.31 -10.06
N ASP A 55 7.41 -14.62 -11.30
CA ASP A 55 6.51 -14.52 -12.47
C ASP A 55 5.25 -15.37 -12.30
N LEU A 56 5.38 -16.59 -11.78
CA LEU A 56 4.25 -17.48 -11.54
C LEU A 56 3.29 -16.91 -10.46
N GLU A 57 3.85 -16.23 -9.48
CA GLU A 57 3.10 -15.58 -8.41
C GLU A 57 2.37 -14.34 -8.96
N TYR A 58 3.08 -13.53 -9.76
CA TYR A 58 2.49 -12.39 -10.45
C TYR A 58 1.36 -12.80 -11.40
N HIS A 59 1.59 -13.88 -12.19
CA HIS A 59 0.55 -14.40 -13.07
C HIS A 59 -0.68 -14.88 -12.31
N ALA A 60 -0.51 -15.43 -11.10
CA ALA A 60 -1.65 -15.79 -10.26
C ALA A 60 -2.49 -14.57 -9.88
N VAL A 61 -1.87 -13.44 -9.57
CA VAL A 61 -2.58 -12.17 -9.29
C VAL A 61 -3.41 -11.72 -10.48
N ARG A 62 -2.96 -11.96 -11.72
CA ARG A 62 -3.61 -11.43 -12.93
C ARG A 62 -4.57 -12.41 -13.61
N PHE A 63 -4.37 -13.71 -13.44
CA PHE A 63 -5.09 -14.73 -14.21
C PHE A 63 -5.80 -15.78 -13.35
N SER A 64 -5.49 -15.88 -12.05
CA SER A 64 -6.14 -16.84 -11.15
C SER A 64 -6.41 -16.23 -9.77
N ALA A 65 -5.77 -16.71 -8.72
CA ALA A 65 -5.80 -16.14 -7.39
C ALA A 65 -4.43 -16.27 -6.70
N ALA A 66 -4.06 -15.28 -5.94
CA ALA A 66 -2.84 -15.23 -5.14
C ALA A 66 -3.16 -14.95 -3.68
N LEU A 67 -2.47 -15.62 -2.76
CA LEU A 67 -2.61 -15.43 -1.32
C LEU A 67 -1.31 -14.87 -0.74
N PHE A 68 -1.40 -13.72 -0.10
CA PHE A 68 -0.29 -13.00 0.53
C PHE A 68 -0.46 -12.95 2.04
N ASP A 69 0.63 -13.08 2.77
CA ASP A 69 0.69 -12.78 4.20
C ASP A 69 0.94 -11.27 4.39
N ILE A 70 -0.07 -10.56 4.91
CA ILE A 70 -0.03 -9.13 5.21
C ILE A 70 -0.07 -8.85 6.72
N THR A 71 0.29 -9.85 7.52
CA THR A 71 0.33 -9.75 8.99
C THR A 71 1.10 -8.54 9.53
N PRO A 72 2.20 -8.06 8.90
CA PRO A 72 2.96 -6.92 9.43
C PRO A 72 2.26 -5.57 9.39
N MET A 73 1.18 -5.41 8.64
CA MET A 73 0.40 -4.15 8.66
C MET A 73 0.02 -3.79 10.09
N CYS A 74 0.15 -2.52 10.46
CA CYS A 74 -0.33 -2.03 11.74
C CYS A 74 -1.86 -2.05 11.80
N LYS A 75 -2.40 -2.49 12.93
CA LYS A 75 -3.85 -2.63 13.13
C LYS A 75 -4.27 -2.07 14.49
N TYR A 76 -5.31 -1.23 14.47
CA TYR A 76 -5.84 -0.61 15.68
C TYR A 76 -7.34 -0.81 15.76
N ARG A 77 -7.84 -1.05 16.98
CA ARG A 77 -9.26 -0.99 17.27
C ARG A 77 -9.55 0.22 18.15
N LEU A 78 -10.49 1.05 17.70
CA LEU A 78 -10.92 2.24 18.41
C LEU A 78 -12.33 2.01 18.93
N THR A 79 -12.50 2.13 20.27
CA THR A 79 -13.78 1.94 20.95
C THR A 79 -14.08 3.13 21.87
N GLY A 80 -15.31 3.24 22.32
CA GLY A 80 -15.74 4.31 23.22
C GLY A 80 -16.63 5.34 22.54
N PRO A 81 -17.32 6.18 23.34
CA PRO A 81 -18.34 7.11 22.84
C PRO A 81 -17.80 8.18 21.90
N ASP A 82 -16.50 8.50 21.98
CA ASP A 82 -15.86 9.52 21.15
C ASP A 82 -14.98 8.92 20.02
N ALA A 83 -15.06 7.60 19.77
CA ALA A 83 -14.27 6.96 18.72
C ALA A 83 -14.51 7.61 17.33
N ALA A 84 -15.76 7.88 16.98
CA ALA A 84 -16.11 8.58 15.75
C ALA A 84 -15.50 9.98 15.65
N LYS A 85 -15.43 10.71 16.79
CA LYS A 85 -14.83 12.05 16.85
C LYS A 85 -13.31 12.00 16.64
N LEU A 86 -12.64 10.96 17.19
CA LEU A 86 -11.22 10.76 16.96
C LEU A 86 -10.95 10.46 15.48
N VAL A 87 -11.69 9.51 14.91
CA VAL A 87 -11.56 9.18 13.47
C VAL A 87 -11.76 10.44 12.64
N ASP A 88 -12.83 11.22 12.91
CA ASP A 88 -13.11 12.45 12.16
C ASP A 88 -12.05 13.54 12.39
N ARG A 89 -11.45 13.63 13.56
CA ARG A 89 -10.36 14.57 13.86
C ARG A 89 -9.09 14.28 13.05
N VAL A 90 -8.79 13.01 12.80
CA VAL A 90 -7.51 12.57 12.23
C VAL A 90 -7.56 12.46 10.70
N ILE A 91 -8.56 11.77 10.14
CA ILE A 91 -8.60 11.50 8.71
C ILE A 91 -8.97 12.73 7.88
N THR A 92 -8.47 12.81 6.66
CA THR A 92 -8.81 13.91 5.73
C THR A 92 -10.21 13.79 5.12
N ARG A 93 -10.81 12.60 5.17
CA ARG A 93 -12.17 12.32 4.71
C ARG A 93 -13.20 12.47 5.83
N ARG A 94 -14.47 12.48 5.49
CA ARG A 94 -15.58 12.57 6.44
C ARG A 94 -15.88 11.21 7.10
N ALA A 95 -15.68 11.11 8.41
CA ALA A 95 -15.97 9.90 9.18
C ALA A 95 -17.48 9.62 9.29
N ASP A 96 -18.33 10.67 9.33
CA ASP A 96 -19.79 10.56 9.38
C ASP A 96 -20.42 9.92 8.13
N ARG A 97 -19.64 9.81 7.03
CA ARG A 97 -20.07 9.10 5.80
C ARG A 97 -19.71 7.62 5.79
N ILE A 98 -18.97 7.13 6.78
CA ILE A 98 -18.63 5.71 6.88
C ILE A 98 -19.87 4.97 7.40
N LYS A 99 -20.47 4.14 6.54
CA LYS A 99 -21.60 3.30 6.95
C LYS A 99 -21.10 2.05 7.71
N PRO A 100 -21.90 1.45 8.61
CA PRO A 100 -21.55 0.17 9.22
C PRO A 100 -21.17 -0.88 8.16
N MET A 101 -20.17 -1.66 8.45
CA MET A 101 -19.63 -2.70 7.58
C MET A 101 -19.14 -2.14 6.23
N LYS A 102 -18.64 -0.90 6.23
CA LYS A 102 -17.93 -0.30 5.11
C LYS A 102 -16.53 0.14 5.53
N VAL A 103 -15.64 0.12 4.56
CA VAL A 103 -14.25 0.54 4.66
C VAL A 103 -14.07 1.80 3.85
N ILE A 104 -13.22 2.70 4.28
CA ILE A 104 -12.70 3.79 3.46
C ILE A 104 -11.17 3.74 3.44
N TYR A 105 -10.60 4.16 2.34
CA TYR A 105 -9.17 4.45 2.23
C TYR A 105 -8.95 5.95 2.38
N THR A 106 -7.99 6.36 3.19
CA THR A 106 -7.76 7.76 3.56
C THR A 106 -6.33 8.00 3.99
N PRO A 107 -5.71 9.12 3.61
CA PRO A 107 -4.53 9.62 4.29
C PRO A 107 -4.89 10.38 5.58
N TRP A 108 -3.89 10.63 6.40
CA TRP A 108 -3.92 11.60 7.49
C TRP A 108 -2.60 12.36 7.57
N CYS A 109 -2.68 13.56 8.12
CA CYS A 109 -1.60 14.54 8.10
C CYS A 109 -1.23 15.00 9.49
N ASP A 110 -0.06 15.60 9.59
CA ASP A 110 0.29 16.46 10.73
C ASP A 110 -0.35 17.85 10.60
N GLU A 111 -0.11 18.72 11.58
CA GLU A 111 -0.68 20.07 11.64
C GLU A 111 -0.19 20.95 10.48
N THR A 112 0.93 20.62 9.85
CA THR A 112 1.49 21.33 8.69
C THR A 112 0.95 20.83 7.37
N GLY A 113 -0.03 19.88 7.37
CA GLY A 113 -0.64 19.31 6.19
C GLY A 113 0.23 18.28 5.47
N ARG A 114 1.30 17.81 6.12
CA ARG A 114 2.17 16.78 5.55
C ARG A 114 1.68 15.38 5.94
N VAL A 115 1.73 14.47 4.98
CA VAL A 115 1.24 13.10 5.17
C VAL A 115 2.05 12.38 6.25
N LEU A 116 1.34 11.86 7.24
CA LEU A 116 1.89 10.95 8.24
C LEU A 116 1.87 9.50 7.74
N ASP A 117 0.73 9.09 7.18
CA ASP A 117 0.52 7.77 6.62
C ASP A 117 -0.79 7.73 5.85
N ASP A 118 -1.07 6.61 5.22
CA ASP A 118 -2.33 6.27 4.58
C ASP A 118 -2.77 4.86 4.97
N GLY A 119 -4.05 4.60 4.86
CA GLY A 119 -4.57 3.29 5.24
C GLY A 119 -6.08 3.17 5.12
N THR A 120 -6.61 2.11 5.70
CA THR A 120 -8.04 1.84 5.69
C THR A 120 -8.67 2.02 7.07
N VAL A 121 -9.89 2.53 7.09
CA VAL A 121 -10.72 2.66 8.29
C VAL A 121 -12.06 2.02 8.02
N ALA A 122 -12.42 1.02 8.80
CA ALA A 122 -13.72 0.34 8.75
C ALA A 122 -14.55 0.68 9.96
N LEU A 123 -15.85 0.95 9.77
CA LEU A 123 -16.83 0.98 10.86
C LEU A 123 -17.42 -0.43 11.01
N LEU A 124 -17.23 -1.04 12.18
CA LEU A 124 -17.70 -2.38 12.47
C LEU A 124 -19.18 -2.39 12.91
N SER A 125 -19.78 -3.57 12.95
CA SER A 125 -21.18 -3.75 13.34
C SER A 125 -21.49 -3.36 14.78
N ASP A 126 -20.48 -3.43 15.67
CA ASP A 126 -20.59 -3.03 17.08
C ASP A 126 -20.33 -1.52 17.32
N GLY A 127 -20.14 -0.74 16.25
CA GLY A 127 -19.87 0.69 16.32
C GLY A 127 -18.41 1.06 16.58
N SER A 128 -17.52 0.09 16.76
CA SER A 128 -16.08 0.33 16.85
C SER A 128 -15.46 0.54 15.46
N TYR A 129 -14.25 1.10 15.44
CA TYR A 129 -13.49 1.25 14.20
C TYR A 129 -12.31 0.29 14.16
N PHE A 130 -12.08 -0.33 13.00
CA PHE A 130 -10.88 -1.09 12.70
C PHE A 130 -10.04 -0.29 11.72
N TRP A 131 -8.82 0.02 12.11
CA TRP A 131 -7.90 0.90 11.38
C TRP A 131 -6.65 0.14 10.99
N THR A 132 -6.26 0.19 9.71
CA THR A 132 -4.98 -0.34 9.24
C THR A 132 -4.08 0.79 8.76
N ALA A 133 -2.78 0.64 8.95
CA ALA A 133 -1.74 1.60 8.59
C ALA A 133 -0.48 0.90 8.10
N ALA A 134 0.34 1.59 7.30
CA ALA A 134 1.62 1.07 6.84
C ALA A 134 2.69 1.15 7.93
N GLU A 135 2.67 2.23 8.73
CA GLU A 135 3.62 2.48 9.81
C GLU A 135 2.92 2.54 11.18
N PRO A 136 3.65 2.41 12.31
CA PRO A 136 3.06 2.51 13.66
C PRO A 136 2.45 3.89 13.93
N GLN A 137 1.15 3.90 14.26
CA GLN A 137 0.37 5.12 14.50
C GLN A 137 -0.16 5.27 15.94
N HIS A 138 0.07 4.29 16.83
CA HIS A 138 -0.52 4.30 18.17
C HIS A 138 -0.30 5.63 18.92
N GLY A 139 0.95 6.08 18.99
CA GLY A 139 1.25 7.31 19.73
C GLY A 139 0.71 8.59 19.07
N TRP A 140 0.50 8.59 17.75
CA TRP A 140 -0.18 9.70 17.08
C TRP A 140 -1.68 9.70 17.40
N LEU A 141 -2.31 8.52 17.32
CA LEU A 141 -3.73 8.37 17.66
C LEU A 141 -3.98 8.71 19.15
N ASP A 142 -3.07 8.29 20.04
CA ASP A 142 -3.15 8.61 21.46
C ASP A 142 -3.06 10.14 21.68
N ALA A 143 -2.08 10.81 21.09
CA ALA A 143 -1.96 12.25 21.16
C ALA A 143 -3.18 12.99 20.57
N ALA A 144 -3.69 12.51 19.42
CA ALA A 144 -4.89 13.07 18.79
C ALA A 144 -6.16 12.82 19.59
N SER A 145 -6.17 11.86 20.51
CA SER A 145 -7.32 11.52 21.35
C SER A 145 -7.47 12.44 22.57
N GLU A 146 -6.56 13.38 22.80
CA GLU A 146 -6.63 14.25 23.96
C GLU A 146 -8.00 14.93 24.10
N GLY A 147 -8.60 14.80 25.29
CA GLY A 147 -9.93 15.31 25.62
C GLY A 147 -11.10 14.46 25.10
N LEU A 148 -10.86 13.28 24.54
CA LEU A 148 -11.88 12.34 24.07
C LEU A 148 -11.95 11.08 24.95
N ASN A 149 -13.16 10.57 25.12
CA ASN A 149 -13.39 9.28 25.79
C ASN A 149 -13.34 8.15 24.74
N VAL A 150 -12.12 7.70 24.43
CA VAL A 150 -11.84 6.64 23.44
C VAL A 150 -10.74 5.73 23.97
N THR A 151 -10.87 4.44 23.67
CA THR A 151 -9.82 3.44 23.90
C THR A 151 -9.22 3.06 22.54
N ILE A 152 -7.90 3.10 22.44
CA ILE A 152 -7.12 2.72 21.27
C ILE A 152 -6.34 1.47 21.62
N GLU A 153 -6.72 0.35 21.00
CA GLU A 153 -6.05 -0.94 21.17
C GLU A 153 -5.14 -1.21 19.98
N ASP A 154 -3.84 -1.40 20.20
CA ASP A 154 -2.93 -1.87 19.17
C ASP A 154 -3.07 -3.40 19.03
N GLN A 155 -3.61 -3.82 17.91
CA GLN A 155 -3.86 -5.23 17.57
C GLN A 155 -2.81 -5.79 16.59
N THR A 156 -1.73 -5.07 16.35
CA THR A 156 -0.72 -5.45 15.35
C THR A 156 -0.11 -6.84 15.60
N GLU A 157 0.09 -7.21 16.86
CA GLU A 157 0.70 -8.49 17.25
C GLU A 157 -0.33 -9.54 17.74
N THR A 158 -1.63 -9.25 17.63
CA THR A 158 -2.71 -10.15 18.06
C THR A 158 -3.65 -10.54 16.94
N ILE A 159 -3.75 -9.72 15.91
CA ILE A 159 -4.55 -9.96 14.69
C ILE A 159 -3.61 -10.12 13.50
N CYS A 160 -3.64 -11.26 12.83
CA CYS A 160 -2.95 -11.49 11.57
C CYS A 160 -3.82 -11.18 10.38
N GLY A 161 -3.19 -11.04 9.21
CA GLY A 161 -3.89 -10.71 7.97
C GLY A 161 -3.41 -11.52 6.78
N LEU A 162 -4.36 -11.89 5.92
CA LEU A 162 -4.11 -12.45 4.60
C LEU A 162 -4.73 -11.57 3.54
N SER A 163 -4.10 -11.48 2.36
CA SER A 163 -4.64 -10.79 1.20
C SER A 163 -4.82 -11.79 0.06
N LEU A 164 -6.07 -12.03 -0.32
CA LEU A 164 -6.47 -12.93 -1.42
C LEU A 164 -6.83 -12.08 -2.63
N GLN A 165 -6.00 -12.13 -3.67
CA GLN A 165 -6.06 -11.21 -4.81
C GLN A 165 -6.13 -11.95 -6.13
N GLY A 166 -6.80 -11.39 -7.13
CA GLY A 166 -6.87 -11.89 -8.49
C GLY A 166 -8.30 -12.23 -8.94
N PRO A 167 -8.51 -12.47 -10.24
CA PRO A 167 -9.85 -12.63 -10.83
C PRO A 167 -10.67 -13.76 -10.23
N ARG A 168 -10.04 -14.81 -9.69
CA ARG A 168 -10.70 -15.97 -9.07
C ARG A 168 -10.73 -15.90 -7.53
N SER A 169 -10.36 -14.77 -6.94
CA SER A 169 -10.36 -14.59 -5.48
C SER A 169 -11.75 -14.73 -4.87
N ARG A 170 -12.82 -14.34 -5.59
CA ARG A 170 -14.20 -14.48 -5.14
C ARG A 170 -14.61 -15.94 -5.04
N GLU A 171 -14.28 -16.74 -6.03
CA GLU A 171 -14.60 -18.17 -6.07
C GLU A 171 -13.88 -18.91 -4.94
N VAL A 172 -12.61 -18.62 -4.72
CA VAL A 172 -11.84 -19.18 -3.60
C VAL A 172 -12.47 -18.78 -2.26
N LEU A 173 -12.76 -17.51 -2.07
CA LEU A 173 -13.38 -17.02 -0.84
C LEU A 173 -14.76 -17.67 -0.61
N SER A 174 -15.60 -17.72 -1.65
CA SER A 174 -16.93 -18.33 -1.58
C SER A 174 -16.88 -19.80 -1.20
N ALA A 175 -15.93 -20.55 -1.77
CA ALA A 175 -15.71 -21.96 -1.44
C ALA A 175 -15.23 -22.13 0.02
N ALA A 176 -14.29 -21.30 0.48
CA ALA A 176 -13.78 -21.34 1.85
C ALA A 176 -14.84 -20.98 2.91
N VAL A 177 -15.74 -20.05 2.59
CA VAL A 177 -16.85 -19.62 3.46
C VAL A 177 -18.03 -20.57 3.39
N GLY A 178 -18.19 -21.31 2.28
CA GLY A 178 -19.34 -22.19 2.03
C GLY A 178 -20.62 -21.45 1.57
N ARG A 179 -20.48 -20.18 1.10
CA ARG A 179 -21.58 -19.41 0.50
C ARG A 179 -21.05 -18.46 -0.57
N ASP A 180 -21.92 -18.01 -1.47
CA ASP A 180 -21.58 -16.96 -2.43
C ASP A 180 -21.24 -15.66 -1.71
N MET A 181 -20.13 -15.02 -2.13
CA MET A 181 -19.63 -13.74 -1.63
C MET A 181 -19.75 -12.61 -2.67
N SER A 182 -20.59 -12.78 -3.70
CA SER A 182 -20.83 -11.75 -4.71
C SER A 182 -21.56 -10.51 -4.18
N ASP A 183 -22.28 -10.67 -3.07
CA ASP A 183 -22.97 -9.59 -2.34
C ASP A 183 -22.00 -8.62 -1.63
N LEU A 184 -20.76 -9.04 -1.38
CA LEU A 184 -19.75 -8.18 -0.77
C LEU A 184 -19.19 -7.19 -1.79
N GLY A 185 -19.78 -6.01 -1.86
CA GLY A 185 -19.40 -4.95 -2.80
C GLY A 185 -18.04 -4.32 -2.46
N PHE A 186 -17.49 -3.57 -3.43
CA PHE A 186 -16.21 -2.86 -3.29
C PHE A 186 -16.19 -1.95 -2.04
N PHE A 187 -15.10 -2.02 -1.27
CA PHE A 187 -14.99 -1.41 0.07
C PHE A 187 -16.08 -1.87 1.06
N GLY A 188 -16.72 -3.01 0.81
CA GLY A 188 -17.57 -3.68 1.78
C GLY A 188 -16.75 -4.50 2.77
N ARG A 189 -17.33 -4.75 3.95
CA ARG A 189 -16.80 -5.65 4.97
C ARG A 189 -17.89 -6.66 5.38
N ALA A 190 -17.48 -7.87 5.71
CA ALA A 190 -18.33 -8.91 6.27
C ALA A 190 -17.56 -9.68 7.34
N ASP A 191 -18.26 -10.14 8.36
CA ASP A 191 -17.72 -11.12 9.29
C ASP A 191 -18.25 -12.50 8.87
N VAL A 192 -17.34 -13.44 8.66
CA VAL A 192 -17.63 -14.79 8.13
C VAL A 192 -16.93 -15.85 8.96
N THR A 193 -17.27 -17.11 8.72
CA THR A 193 -16.57 -18.26 9.32
C THR A 193 -15.77 -18.97 8.24
N ILE A 194 -14.47 -19.18 8.46
CA ILE A 194 -13.58 -19.94 7.58
C ILE A 194 -12.78 -20.92 8.44
N GLY A 195 -12.79 -22.21 8.11
CA GLY A 195 -12.10 -23.23 8.90
C GLY A 195 -12.56 -23.28 10.38
N GLY A 196 -13.84 -22.95 10.65
CA GLY A 196 -14.39 -22.85 12.00
C GLY A 196 -14.01 -21.58 12.79
N VAL A 197 -13.33 -20.64 12.16
CA VAL A 197 -12.82 -19.39 12.78
C VAL A 197 -13.63 -18.18 12.30
N ALA A 198 -13.93 -17.25 13.22
CA ALA A 198 -14.50 -15.96 12.86
C ALA A 198 -13.43 -15.08 12.20
N VAL A 199 -13.69 -14.61 10.98
CA VAL A 199 -12.78 -13.83 10.14
C VAL A 199 -13.48 -12.57 9.65
N GLY A 200 -12.87 -11.42 9.88
CA GLY A 200 -13.32 -10.17 9.27
C GLY A 200 -12.77 -10.07 7.85
N VAL A 201 -13.64 -9.99 6.85
CA VAL A 201 -13.25 -9.90 5.43
C VAL A 201 -13.63 -8.53 4.88
N SER A 202 -12.69 -7.83 4.28
CA SER A 202 -12.96 -6.61 3.51
C SER A 202 -12.68 -6.82 2.04
N ARG A 203 -13.52 -6.25 1.16
CA ARG A 203 -13.27 -6.25 -0.28
C ARG A 203 -12.36 -5.08 -0.62
N THR A 204 -11.12 -5.24 -0.26
CA THR A 204 -10.00 -4.32 -0.44
C THR A 204 -8.77 -5.07 -0.94
N GLY A 205 -7.71 -4.36 -1.32
CA GLY A 205 -6.46 -4.96 -1.74
C GLY A 205 -5.50 -3.95 -2.34
N TYR A 206 -4.26 -4.39 -2.49
CA TYR A 206 -3.14 -3.57 -2.96
C TYR A 206 -2.59 -4.03 -4.32
N SER A 207 -3.39 -4.76 -5.10
CA SER A 207 -2.99 -5.31 -6.41
C SER A 207 -3.61 -4.59 -7.61
N GLY A 208 -4.64 -3.77 -7.38
CA GLY A 208 -5.44 -3.18 -8.46
C GLY A 208 -6.37 -4.17 -9.14
N ASP A 209 -6.49 -5.39 -8.63
CA ASP A 209 -7.38 -6.45 -9.11
C ASP A 209 -8.56 -6.67 -8.14
N LEU A 210 -9.45 -7.60 -8.46
CA LEU A 210 -10.43 -8.12 -7.53
C LEU A 210 -9.69 -8.75 -6.34
N GLY A 211 -10.11 -8.44 -5.12
CA GLY A 211 -9.42 -8.99 -3.96
C GLY A 211 -10.11 -8.74 -2.64
N TYR A 212 -9.63 -9.46 -1.65
CA TYR A 212 -10.13 -9.46 -0.29
C TYR A 212 -8.98 -9.46 0.71
N GLU A 213 -9.15 -8.74 1.80
CA GLU A 213 -8.26 -8.80 2.96
C GLU A 213 -8.99 -9.43 4.13
N LEU A 214 -8.35 -10.41 4.74
CA LEU A 214 -8.91 -11.26 5.80
C LEU A 214 -8.14 -11.03 7.08
N PHE A 215 -8.82 -10.76 8.18
CA PHE A 215 -8.21 -10.51 9.48
C PHE A 215 -8.77 -11.46 10.54
N MET A 216 -7.89 -12.10 11.30
CA MET A 216 -8.24 -13.09 12.31
C MET A 216 -7.23 -13.09 13.47
N PRO A 217 -7.61 -13.62 14.67
CA PRO A 217 -6.66 -13.74 15.77
C PRO A 217 -5.46 -14.63 15.45
N PHE A 218 -4.27 -14.30 15.94
CA PHE A 218 -3.03 -15.07 15.73
C PHE A 218 -3.20 -16.56 16.04
N GLY A 219 -3.84 -16.90 17.18
CA GLY A 219 -3.99 -18.29 17.62
C GLY A 219 -4.88 -19.17 16.73
N THR A 220 -5.59 -18.56 15.77
CA THR A 220 -6.52 -19.25 14.87
C THR A 220 -6.15 -19.13 13.39
N ALA A 221 -4.92 -18.71 13.10
CA ALA A 221 -4.45 -18.43 11.74
C ALA A 221 -4.41 -19.67 10.83
N LEU A 222 -3.85 -20.78 11.33
CA LEU A 222 -3.60 -21.96 10.50
C LEU A 222 -4.87 -22.65 9.98
N PRO A 223 -5.95 -22.84 10.74
CA PRO A 223 -7.21 -23.35 10.20
C PRO A 223 -7.77 -22.52 9.05
N VAL A 224 -7.63 -21.19 9.11
CA VAL A 224 -8.07 -20.30 8.02
C VAL A 224 -7.17 -20.43 6.79
N TRP A 225 -5.87 -20.49 6.99
CA TRP A 225 -4.90 -20.72 5.91
C TRP A 225 -5.19 -22.03 5.20
N ASP A 226 -5.28 -23.15 5.94
CA ASP A 226 -5.47 -24.47 5.39
C ASP A 226 -6.82 -24.58 4.62
N ALA A 227 -7.89 -23.95 5.13
CA ALA A 227 -9.17 -23.87 4.44
C ALA A 227 -9.11 -23.08 3.13
N LEU A 228 -8.38 -21.96 3.10
CA LEU A 228 -8.20 -21.16 1.88
C LEU A 228 -7.37 -21.90 0.85
N ILE A 229 -6.29 -22.59 1.26
CA ILE A 229 -5.45 -23.40 0.34
C ILE A 229 -6.30 -24.53 -0.27
N ALA A 230 -7.03 -25.28 0.55
CA ALA A 230 -7.90 -26.36 0.06
C ALA A 230 -8.99 -25.83 -0.90
N ALA A 231 -9.67 -24.73 -0.55
CA ALA A 231 -10.65 -24.09 -1.43
C ALA A 231 -10.03 -23.57 -2.74
N GLY A 232 -8.76 -23.18 -2.69
CA GLY A 232 -8.03 -22.63 -3.81
C GLY A 232 -7.53 -23.64 -4.85
N GLU A 233 -7.48 -24.93 -4.53
CA GLU A 233 -6.96 -25.98 -5.44
C GLU A 233 -7.69 -25.99 -6.78
N ALA A 234 -9.02 -25.95 -6.77
CA ALA A 234 -9.85 -25.92 -7.98
C ALA A 234 -9.74 -24.62 -8.77
N HIS A 235 -9.15 -23.56 -8.18
CA HIS A 235 -9.04 -22.22 -8.74
C HIS A 235 -7.61 -21.79 -9.03
N THR A 236 -6.67 -22.74 -8.99
CA THR A 236 -5.24 -22.48 -9.22
C THR A 236 -4.67 -21.36 -8.33
N LEU A 237 -5.11 -21.34 -7.05
CA LEU A 237 -4.57 -20.45 -6.05
C LEU A 237 -3.07 -20.70 -5.87
N ARG A 238 -2.28 -19.64 -5.80
CA ARG A 238 -0.86 -19.70 -5.44
C ARG A 238 -0.59 -18.83 -4.23
N VAL A 239 0.30 -19.29 -3.37
CA VAL A 239 0.93 -18.39 -2.40
C VAL A 239 1.86 -17.45 -3.16
N ALA A 240 1.91 -16.19 -2.72
CA ALA A 240 2.69 -15.17 -3.42
C ALA A 240 3.40 -14.25 -2.43
N GLY A 241 4.61 -13.85 -2.79
CA GLY A 241 5.44 -12.96 -1.99
C GLY A 241 5.37 -11.50 -2.44
N MET A 242 6.07 -10.67 -1.70
CA MET A 242 6.00 -9.21 -1.86
C MET A 242 6.53 -8.72 -3.22
N GLU A 243 7.41 -9.46 -3.91
CA GLU A 243 7.89 -9.07 -5.24
C GLU A 243 6.77 -9.07 -6.28
N ALA A 244 5.90 -10.08 -6.26
CA ALA A 244 4.75 -10.15 -7.15
C ALA A 244 3.73 -9.05 -6.86
N LEU A 245 3.48 -8.77 -5.56
CA LEU A 245 2.59 -7.68 -5.15
C LEU A 245 3.13 -6.32 -5.55
N ASP A 246 4.46 -6.13 -5.50
CA ASP A 246 5.10 -4.86 -5.84
C ASP A 246 4.96 -4.52 -7.34
N VAL A 247 5.08 -5.52 -8.21
CA VAL A 247 4.78 -5.34 -9.64
C VAL A 247 3.30 -4.97 -9.83
N ALA A 248 2.41 -5.72 -9.19
CA ALA A 248 0.96 -5.50 -9.34
C ALA A 248 0.49 -4.14 -8.82
N ARG A 249 1.03 -3.65 -7.67
CA ARG A 249 0.68 -2.33 -7.13
C ARG A 249 1.15 -1.19 -8.04
N LEU A 250 2.34 -1.33 -8.65
CA LEU A 250 2.86 -0.36 -9.60
C LEU A 250 1.96 -0.22 -10.82
N GLU A 251 1.54 -1.32 -11.43
CA GLU A 251 0.57 -1.31 -12.54
C GLU A 251 -0.73 -0.58 -12.16
N ALA A 252 -1.18 -0.76 -10.92
CA ALA A 252 -2.36 -0.09 -10.39
C ALA A 252 -2.12 1.38 -9.97
N GLY A 253 -0.90 1.89 -10.11
CA GLY A 253 -0.54 3.25 -9.69
C GLY A 253 -0.64 3.46 -8.18
N LEU A 254 -0.54 2.40 -7.37
CA LEU A 254 -0.62 2.48 -5.91
C LEU A 254 0.76 2.79 -5.33
N ILE A 255 0.82 3.87 -4.55
CA ILE A 255 2.05 4.34 -3.90
C ILE A 255 2.35 3.54 -2.63
N MET A 256 3.61 3.55 -2.21
CA MET A 256 4.09 2.84 -1.03
C MET A 256 4.78 3.81 -0.06
N ALA A 257 4.34 3.80 1.20
CA ALA A 257 5.01 4.50 2.28
C ALA A 257 6.46 4.01 2.43
N GLY A 258 7.40 4.93 2.70
CA GLY A 258 8.82 4.64 2.77
C GLY A 258 9.52 4.44 1.42
N VAL A 259 8.78 4.52 0.29
CA VAL A 259 9.30 4.39 -1.08
C VAL A 259 8.90 5.59 -1.95
N ASP A 260 7.60 5.75 -2.21
CA ASP A 260 7.09 6.81 -3.09
C ASP A 260 6.84 8.11 -2.32
N TYR A 261 6.60 8.01 -1.02
CA TYR A 261 6.59 9.11 -0.07
C TYR A 261 7.11 8.65 1.30
N PHE A 262 7.49 9.61 2.14
CA PHE A 262 7.89 9.35 3.51
C PHE A 262 6.93 10.04 4.47
N SER A 263 6.64 9.39 5.60
CA SER A 263 5.94 10.02 6.70
C SER A 263 6.65 11.31 7.11
N SER A 264 5.91 12.39 7.36
CA SER A 264 6.51 13.64 7.85
C SER A 264 7.29 13.48 9.16
N ARG A 265 7.02 12.39 9.90
CA ARG A 265 7.72 12.04 11.16
C ARG A 265 9.07 11.35 10.93
N THR A 266 9.24 10.66 9.81
CA THR A 266 10.46 9.91 9.45
C THR A 266 11.25 10.56 8.32
N ALA A 267 10.72 11.62 7.74
CA ALA A 267 11.40 12.41 6.71
C ALA A 267 12.70 13.01 7.24
N HIS A 268 13.82 12.68 6.63
CA HIS A 268 15.13 13.22 6.99
C HIS A 268 15.39 14.61 6.39
N HIS A 269 14.63 14.99 5.36
CA HIS A 269 14.73 16.28 4.69
C HIS A 269 13.32 16.82 4.37
N PRO A 270 13.08 18.13 4.47
CA PRO A 270 11.76 18.73 4.21
C PRO A 270 11.14 18.35 2.85
N SER A 271 11.95 18.15 1.81
CA SER A 271 11.46 17.75 0.49
C SER A 271 10.91 16.31 0.42
N GLN A 272 11.12 15.50 1.47
CA GLN A 272 10.56 14.15 1.58
C GLN A 272 9.16 14.16 2.19
N ALA A 273 8.86 15.17 3.04
CA ALA A 273 7.54 15.36 3.61
C ALA A 273 6.62 16.01 2.57
N VAL A 274 5.53 15.34 2.24
CA VAL A 274 4.64 15.70 1.12
C VAL A 274 3.23 15.99 1.61
N SER A 275 2.51 16.82 0.87
CA SER A 275 1.07 16.96 1.07
C SER A 275 0.31 15.82 0.35
N PRO A 276 -0.94 15.53 0.72
CA PRO A 276 -1.77 14.59 -0.02
C PRO A 276 -1.91 14.93 -1.51
N TYR A 277 -1.88 16.21 -1.85
CA TYR A 277 -1.99 16.68 -3.23
C TYR A 277 -0.76 16.36 -4.07
N GLU A 278 0.44 16.36 -3.46
CA GLU A 278 1.69 16.02 -4.15
C GLU A 278 1.75 14.53 -4.57
N ILE A 279 0.98 13.67 -3.90
CA ILE A 279 0.97 12.21 -4.12
C ILE A 279 -0.34 11.69 -4.72
N GLY A 280 -1.15 12.60 -5.30
CA GLY A 280 -2.34 12.23 -6.06
C GLY A 280 -3.56 11.86 -5.21
N PHE A 281 -3.59 12.25 -3.93
CA PHE A 281 -4.70 12.00 -3.01
C PHE A 281 -5.74 13.14 -2.98
N ASP A 282 -5.79 13.99 -4.01
CA ASP A 282 -6.70 15.13 -4.10
C ASP A 282 -8.15 14.75 -3.74
N ARG A 283 -8.64 13.62 -4.26
CA ARG A 283 -10.02 13.14 -4.03
C ARG A 283 -10.27 12.57 -2.64
N LEU A 284 -9.20 12.37 -1.86
CA LEU A 284 -9.27 11.83 -0.49
C LEU A 284 -9.24 12.94 0.56
N VAL A 285 -9.10 14.20 0.16
CA VAL A 285 -9.12 15.37 1.05
C VAL A 285 -10.45 16.10 0.90
N ASP A 286 -11.25 16.14 1.96
CA ASP A 286 -12.52 16.85 2.01
C ASP A 286 -12.36 18.18 2.80
N LEU A 287 -12.07 19.26 2.07
CA LEU A 287 -11.91 20.60 2.68
C LEU A 287 -13.25 21.20 3.15
N ASP A 288 -14.39 20.67 2.76
CA ASP A 288 -15.71 21.09 3.24
C ASP A 288 -16.01 20.53 4.64
N LYS A 289 -15.25 19.54 5.08
CA LYS A 289 -15.32 19.01 6.44
C LYS A 289 -15.00 20.12 7.46
N PRO A 290 -15.73 20.24 8.58
CA PRO A 290 -15.55 21.34 9.52
C PRO A 290 -14.12 21.50 10.02
N SER A 291 -13.48 20.40 10.46
CA SER A 291 -12.10 20.41 10.93
C SER A 291 -11.46 19.02 10.83
N PHE A 292 -10.16 18.98 10.63
CA PHE A 292 -9.28 17.83 10.83
C PHE A 292 -7.84 18.33 10.96
N ILE A 293 -6.96 17.50 11.49
CA ILE A 293 -5.55 17.86 11.66
C ILE A 293 -4.90 18.11 10.31
N GLY A 294 -4.28 19.28 10.13
CA GLY A 294 -3.66 19.70 8.88
C GLY A 294 -4.56 20.45 7.91
N LYS A 295 -5.89 20.54 8.15
CA LYS A 295 -6.84 21.18 7.22
C LYS A 295 -6.42 22.58 6.81
N ARG A 296 -6.03 23.44 7.77
CA ARG A 296 -5.66 24.83 7.49
C ARG A 296 -4.49 24.92 6.52
N ALA A 297 -3.43 24.16 6.77
CA ALA A 297 -2.26 24.14 5.92
C ALA A 297 -2.59 23.66 4.50
N LEU A 298 -3.48 22.66 4.36
CA LEU A 298 -3.95 22.19 3.06
C LEU A 298 -4.82 23.23 2.32
N MET A 299 -5.64 23.99 3.05
CA MET A 299 -6.39 25.14 2.48
C MET A 299 -5.44 26.23 2.00
N ASP A 300 -4.42 26.55 2.78
CA ASP A 300 -3.42 27.57 2.42
C ASP A 300 -2.62 27.13 1.17
N GLU A 301 -2.26 25.82 1.06
CA GLU A 301 -1.60 25.27 -0.13
C GLU A 301 -2.47 25.40 -1.39
N VAL A 302 -3.76 25.07 -1.29
CA VAL A 302 -4.70 25.23 -2.42
C VAL A 302 -4.84 26.70 -2.80
N ALA A 303 -4.97 27.61 -1.83
CA ALA A 303 -5.06 29.04 -2.07
C ALA A 303 -3.79 29.64 -2.72
N ALA A 304 -2.63 29.06 -2.44
CA ALA A 304 -1.35 29.42 -3.04
C ALA A 304 -1.16 28.89 -4.48
N GLY A 305 -2.15 28.19 -5.05
CA GLY A 305 -2.12 27.65 -6.41
C GLY A 305 -1.86 26.13 -6.50
N GLY A 306 -1.90 25.45 -5.36
CA GLY A 306 -1.73 23.98 -5.26
C GLY A 306 -0.29 23.56 -5.00
N PRO A 307 -0.02 22.24 -5.00
CA PRO A 307 1.27 21.70 -4.64
C PRO A 307 2.34 22.02 -5.69
N PRO A 308 3.61 22.23 -5.27
CA PRO A 308 4.71 22.52 -6.18
C PRO A 308 5.04 21.34 -7.09
N ASP A 309 4.93 20.13 -6.56
CA ASP A 309 5.21 18.87 -7.26
C ASP A 309 3.95 18.01 -7.35
N ARG A 310 3.94 17.09 -8.32
CA ARG A 310 2.87 16.11 -8.50
C ARG A 310 3.41 14.72 -8.76
N LEU A 311 2.73 13.72 -8.22
CA LEU A 311 2.92 12.31 -8.60
C LEU A 311 2.53 12.12 -10.07
N VAL A 312 3.36 11.40 -10.81
CA VAL A 312 3.12 11.05 -12.21
C VAL A 312 3.39 9.58 -12.46
N GLY A 313 2.68 9.01 -13.42
CA GLY A 313 3.09 7.79 -14.10
C GLY A 313 4.08 8.12 -15.21
N LEU A 314 5.09 7.27 -15.36
CA LEU A 314 6.11 7.37 -16.39
C LEU A 314 6.15 6.08 -17.20
N GLU A 315 6.13 6.20 -18.51
CA GLU A 315 6.34 5.09 -19.44
C GLU A 315 7.66 5.32 -20.18
N LEU A 316 8.62 4.41 -20.01
CA LEU A 316 9.96 4.50 -20.59
C LEU A 316 9.93 4.08 -22.07
N ASP A 317 10.71 4.75 -22.90
CA ASP A 317 10.95 4.34 -24.29
C ASP A 317 11.79 3.04 -24.29
N LEU A 318 11.11 1.92 -24.59
CA LEU A 318 11.75 0.60 -24.59
C LEU A 318 12.85 0.47 -25.65
N ASN A 319 12.68 1.09 -26.83
CA ASN A 319 13.69 0.97 -27.88
C ASN A 319 14.99 1.65 -27.43
N VAL A 320 14.90 2.84 -26.85
CA VAL A 320 16.08 3.55 -26.33
C VAL A 320 16.68 2.78 -25.15
N PHE A 321 15.84 2.25 -24.25
CA PHE A 321 16.27 1.44 -23.11
C PHE A 321 17.03 0.18 -23.55
N GLU A 322 16.50 -0.56 -24.50
CA GLU A 322 17.10 -1.80 -25.00
C GLU A 322 18.38 -1.52 -25.79
N ASN A 323 18.39 -0.50 -26.65
CA ASN A 323 19.58 -0.09 -27.40
C ASN A 323 20.71 0.34 -26.48
N ALA A 324 20.43 0.97 -25.36
CA ALA A 324 21.46 1.34 -24.38
C ALA A 324 22.24 0.12 -23.84
N TYR A 325 21.61 -1.05 -23.71
CA TYR A 325 22.32 -2.30 -23.39
C TYR A 325 23.08 -2.88 -24.59
N LEU A 326 22.45 -2.90 -25.76
CA LEU A 326 23.03 -3.48 -26.97
C LEU A 326 24.26 -2.71 -27.44
N ASP A 327 24.24 -1.36 -27.38
CA ASP A 327 25.37 -0.50 -27.76
C ASP A 327 26.61 -0.73 -26.88
N LEU A 328 26.41 -1.18 -25.65
CA LEU A 328 27.47 -1.58 -24.72
C LEU A 328 27.86 -3.06 -24.85
N GLY A 329 27.20 -3.83 -25.72
CA GLY A 329 27.44 -5.25 -25.91
C GLY A 329 26.87 -6.15 -24.82
N TYR A 330 25.94 -5.66 -24.01
CA TYR A 330 25.28 -6.41 -22.94
C TYR A 330 23.92 -6.99 -23.40
N PRO A 331 23.52 -8.14 -22.85
CA PRO A 331 22.15 -8.61 -23.03
C PRO A 331 21.17 -7.65 -22.36
N ILE A 332 19.99 -7.46 -22.96
CA ILE A 332 18.94 -6.61 -22.43
C ILE A 332 18.47 -7.16 -21.07
N GLN A 333 18.43 -6.30 -20.07
CA GLN A 333 18.01 -6.63 -18.71
C GLN A 333 16.82 -5.75 -18.27
N HIS A 334 15.61 -6.21 -18.52
CA HIS A 334 14.45 -5.55 -17.98
C HIS A 334 14.35 -5.77 -16.46
N PRO A 335 14.01 -4.71 -15.68
CA PRO A 335 13.83 -4.84 -14.24
C PRO A 335 12.50 -5.55 -13.93
N LEU A 336 12.49 -6.88 -14.01
CA LEU A 336 11.31 -7.71 -13.70
C LEU A 336 10.90 -7.61 -12.24
N ARG A 337 11.85 -7.37 -11.33
CA ARG A 337 11.58 -6.99 -9.95
C ARG A 337 11.38 -5.49 -9.86
N ALA A 338 10.37 -5.08 -9.12
CA ALA A 338 10.18 -3.65 -8.88
C ALA A 338 11.39 -3.06 -8.14
N TRP A 339 11.98 -2.03 -8.71
CA TRP A 339 13.02 -1.26 -8.05
C TRP A 339 12.39 -0.17 -7.17
N ARG A 340 13.05 0.13 -6.03
CA ARG A 340 12.62 1.10 -5.02
C ARG A 340 13.75 2.06 -4.71
N LYS A 341 14.38 2.60 -5.74
CA LYS A 341 15.49 3.55 -5.64
C LYS A 341 15.12 4.88 -6.28
N VAL A 342 15.65 5.96 -5.74
CA VAL A 342 15.46 7.28 -6.34
C VAL A 342 16.32 7.38 -7.59
N ILE A 343 15.67 7.68 -8.72
CA ILE A 343 16.34 7.90 -10.01
C ILE A 343 16.03 9.33 -10.46
N PRO A 344 17.06 10.15 -10.81
CA PRO A 344 16.86 11.51 -11.31
C PRO A 344 16.00 11.53 -12.58
N LEU A 345 15.09 12.50 -12.64
CA LEU A 345 14.36 12.87 -13.85
C LEU A 345 14.92 14.19 -14.38
N THR A 346 15.31 14.20 -15.65
CA THR A 346 15.99 15.32 -16.27
C THR A 346 15.15 15.97 -17.37
N ARG A 347 15.44 17.21 -17.66
CA ARG A 347 14.94 17.92 -18.84
C ARG A 347 15.93 18.94 -19.29
N LYS A 348 16.38 18.85 -20.56
CA LYS A 348 17.41 19.73 -21.14
C LYS A 348 18.70 19.75 -20.32
N GLY A 349 19.07 18.61 -19.73
CA GLY A 349 20.29 18.45 -18.92
C GLY A 349 20.13 18.80 -17.43
N ASP A 350 19.05 19.46 -17.03
CA ASP A 350 18.79 19.78 -15.62
C ASP A 350 17.97 18.69 -14.93
N THR A 351 18.33 18.35 -13.71
CA THR A 351 17.48 17.49 -12.86
C THR A 351 16.27 18.28 -12.39
N ILE A 352 15.06 17.84 -12.77
CA ILE A 352 13.82 18.52 -12.46
C ILE A 352 12.90 17.73 -11.51
N GLY A 353 13.20 16.46 -11.26
CA GLY A 353 12.36 15.61 -10.42
C GLY A 353 13.03 14.27 -10.15
N ARG A 354 12.24 13.31 -9.70
CA ARG A 354 12.73 11.96 -9.38
C ARG A 354 11.68 10.89 -9.64
N ALA A 355 12.10 9.74 -10.16
CA ALA A 355 11.33 8.50 -10.08
C ALA A 355 11.64 7.81 -8.76
N THR A 356 10.67 7.13 -8.17
CA THR A 356 10.75 6.54 -6.82
C THR A 356 10.66 5.03 -6.83
N SER A 357 9.91 4.48 -7.78
CA SER A 357 9.74 3.05 -7.98
C SER A 357 9.35 2.74 -9.42
N GLY A 358 9.65 1.55 -9.89
CA GLY A 358 9.28 1.14 -11.24
C GLY A 358 9.61 -0.33 -11.50
N THR A 359 9.14 -0.82 -12.64
CA THR A 359 9.29 -2.21 -13.06
C THR A 359 9.04 -2.35 -14.56
N PHE A 360 9.45 -3.46 -15.15
CA PHE A 360 8.85 -3.92 -16.39
C PHE A 360 7.56 -4.67 -16.09
N SER A 361 6.43 -4.20 -16.63
CA SER A 361 5.13 -4.88 -16.48
C SER A 361 4.99 -5.99 -17.53
N PRO A 362 4.90 -7.27 -17.11
CA PRO A 362 4.72 -8.36 -18.06
C PRO A 362 3.37 -8.30 -18.79
N LEU A 363 2.32 -7.80 -18.12
CA LEU A 363 0.99 -7.69 -18.72
C LEU A 363 0.91 -6.55 -19.73
N LEU A 364 1.45 -5.38 -19.39
CA LEU A 364 1.45 -4.21 -20.25
C LEU A 364 2.55 -4.26 -21.32
N LYS A 365 3.59 -5.09 -21.13
CA LYS A 365 4.82 -5.15 -21.93
C LYS A 365 5.49 -3.80 -22.06
N ARG A 366 5.60 -3.09 -20.92
CA ARG A 366 6.14 -1.74 -20.82
C ARG A 366 6.98 -1.60 -19.57
N SER A 367 8.02 -0.78 -19.63
CA SER A 367 8.72 -0.31 -18.45
C SER A 367 7.99 0.92 -17.91
N ILE A 368 7.49 0.79 -16.69
CA ILE A 368 6.68 1.82 -16.00
C ILE A 368 7.36 2.25 -14.71
N ALA A 369 7.14 3.50 -14.32
CA ALA A 369 7.63 4.02 -13.05
C ALA A 369 6.67 5.05 -12.45
N LEU A 370 6.68 5.15 -11.13
CA LEU A 370 6.11 6.28 -10.40
C LEU A 370 7.20 7.31 -10.15
N GLY A 371 6.85 8.58 -10.27
CA GLY A 371 7.79 9.66 -10.03
C GLY A 371 7.09 10.93 -9.57
N ARG A 372 7.89 11.93 -9.20
CA ARG A 372 7.41 13.27 -8.85
C ARG A 372 8.10 14.30 -9.72
N LEU A 373 7.31 15.19 -10.28
CA LEU A 373 7.72 16.30 -11.14
C LEU A 373 7.08 17.60 -10.66
N PRO A 374 7.73 18.76 -10.88
CA PRO A 374 7.06 20.06 -10.76
C PRO A 374 5.73 20.07 -11.51
N ALA A 375 4.71 20.64 -10.91
CA ALA A 375 3.33 20.62 -11.42
C ALA A 375 3.23 21.06 -12.90
N LYS A 376 4.04 22.02 -13.33
CA LYS A 376 4.12 22.48 -14.72
C LYS A 376 4.63 21.42 -15.72
N HIS A 377 5.32 20.36 -15.24
CA HIS A 377 5.85 19.27 -16.04
C HIS A 377 5.09 17.95 -15.81
N ALA A 378 4.18 17.91 -14.86
CA ALA A 378 3.36 16.74 -14.53
C ALA A 378 2.11 16.60 -15.45
N VAL A 379 2.23 17.02 -16.70
CA VAL A 379 1.14 16.98 -17.69
C VAL A 379 1.32 15.76 -18.58
N PRO A 380 0.28 14.91 -18.77
CA PRO A 380 0.36 13.78 -19.68
C PRO A 380 0.88 14.16 -21.07
N GLY A 381 1.78 13.34 -21.63
CA GLY A 381 2.47 13.60 -22.89
C GLY A 381 3.80 14.38 -22.72
N THR A 382 4.10 14.91 -21.54
CA THR A 382 5.42 15.53 -21.29
C THR A 382 6.50 14.46 -21.36
N ILE A 383 7.59 14.71 -22.07
CA ILE A 383 8.75 13.83 -22.13
C ILE A 383 9.84 14.39 -21.20
N VAL A 384 10.38 13.51 -20.38
CA VAL A 384 11.52 13.75 -19.47
C VAL A 384 12.57 12.66 -19.69
N GLY A 385 13.82 12.91 -19.32
CA GLY A 385 14.86 11.89 -19.25
C GLY A 385 14.84 11.18 -17.92
N LEU A 386 14.99 9.86 -17.90
CA LEU A 386 15.23 9.07 -16.70
C LEU A 386 16.69 8.60 -16.74
N GLU A 387 17.48 8.97 -15.73
CA GLU A 387 18.90 8.63 -15.67
C GLU A 387 19.08 7.17 -15.27
N TRP A 388 19.34 6.30 -16.24
CA TRP A 388 19.55 4.87 -16.02
C TRP A 388 21.03 4.49 -16.12
N ALA A 389 21.54 3.81 -15.10
CA ALA A 389 22.91 3.33 -15.10
C ALA A 389 22.97 1.87 -15.58
N ILE A 390 23.83 1.62 -16.58
CA ILE A 390 24.21 0.29 -17.03
C ILE A 390 25.71 0.20 -16.77
N GLU A 391 26.08 -0.66 -15.81
CA GLU A 391 27.44 -0.71 -15.29
C GLU A 391 27.92 0.70 -14.86
N GLU A 392 29.01 1.18 -15.40
CA GLU A 392 29.58 2.50 -15.09
C GLU A 392 29.05 3.64 -16.00
N THR A 393 28.19 3.31 -16.96
CA THR A 393 27.69 4.26 -17.96
C THR A 393 26.27 4.73 -17.60
N ARG A 394 26.06 6.06 -17.62
CA ARG A 394 24.75 6.67 -17.43
C ARG A 394 24.11 6.96 -18.78
N HIS A 395 22.85 6.56 -18.90
CA HIS A 395 22.02 6.79 -20.07
C HIS A 395 20.80 7.61 -19.67
N GLU A 396 20.43 8.58 -20.49
CA GLU A 396 19.17 9.29 -20.36
C GLU A 396 18.11 8.58 -21.20
N ILE A 397 17.21 7.84 -20.54
CA ILE A 397 16.13 7.12 -21.19
C ILE A 397 14.91 8.03 -21.25
N PRO A 398 14.36 8.35 -22.44
CA PRO A 398 13.12 9.12 -22.55
C PRO A 398 11.98 8.42 -21.82
N ALA A 399 11.24 9.17 -20.99
CA ALA A 399 10.07 8.70 -20.27
C ALA A 399 8.91 9.67 -20.50
N THR A 400 7.80 9.16 -20.94
CA THR A 400 6.57 9.94 -21.17
C THR A 400 5.73 9.95 -19.93
N VAL A 401 5.29 11.13 -19.48
CA VAL A 401 4.29 11.27 -18.42
C VAL A 401 2.96 10.73 -18.92
N VAL A 402 2.38 9.77 -18.18
CA VAL A 402 1.10 9.15 -18.50
C VAL A 402 0.11 9.23 -17.34
N PRO A 403 -1.20 9.16 -17.59
CA PRO A 403 -2.18 9.07 -16.52
C PRO A 403 -2.01 7.81 -15.65
N LEU A 404 -2.36 7.93 -14.37
CA LEU A 404 -2.49 6.81 -13.45
C LEU A 404 -3.97 6.41 -13.27
N PRO A 405 -4.27 5.13 -13.06
CA PRO A 405 -3.35 3.98 -13.03
C PRO A 405 -2.86 3.56 -14.43
N PHE A 406 -1.73 2.84 -14.52
CA PHE A 406 -1.27 2.24 -15.78
C PHE A 406 -2.20 1.12 -16.24
N LEU A 407 -2.79 0.39 -15.29
CA LEU A 407 -3.73 -0.70 -15.48
C LEU A 407 -4.96 -0.47 -14.61
N ASP A 408 -6.13 -0.27 -15.22
CA ASP A 408 -7.42 -0.19 -14.53
C ASP A 408 -8.32 -1.36 -14.95
N LEU A 409 -8.50 -2.30 -14.04
CA LEU A 409 -9.30 -3.52 -14.28
C LEU A 409 -10.72 -3.33 -13.74
N PRO A 410 -11.77 -3.38 -14.60
CA PRO A 410 -13.16 -3.19 -14.17
C PRO A 410 -13.59 -4.15 -13.06
N ARG A 411 -13.10 -5.41 -13.09
CA ARG A 411 -13.41 -6.45 -12.09
C ARG A 411 -13.01 -6.09 -10.66
N LYS A 412 -12.11 -5.13 -10.47
CA LYS A 412 -11.80 -4.57 -9.14
C LYS A 412 -13.05 -4.03 -8.46
N ARG A 413 -13.98 -3.45 -9.24
CA ARG A 413 -15.17 -2.75 -8.73
C ARG A 413 -16.48 -3.50 -8.97
N SER A 414 -16.50 -4.47 -9.89
CA SER A 414 -17.71 -5.24 -10.27
C SER A 414 -18.15 -6.24 -9.22
#